data_1b1089bc313f414d9124d662b4d7cbfb
#
_entry.id   1b1089bc313f414d9124d662b4d7cbfb
#
_cell.length_a   1.000
_cell.length_b   1.000
_cell.length_c   1.000
_cell.angle_alpha   90.00
_cell.angle_beta   90.00
_cell.angle_gamma   90.00
#
_symmetry.space_group_name_H-M   'P 1'
#
loop_
_entity.id
_entity.type
_entity.pdbx_description
1 polymer ?
#
loop_
_entity_poly.entity_id
_entity_poly.type
_entity_poly.pdbx_seq_one_letter_code
_entity_poly.pdbx_strand_id
1 'polypeptide(L)'
;ACKILQKCAGDREKSARAIERIHYLHEMEPLLQKKVGKNINGKDMNIDFTKEGNKHLFSDTFGRTRIVSKEDLKNLDSHLERAEYVDDSALTHPRTDNVEHFFYFKVKINGKWVRLNVAKEVTRRDNGYIRIKYFLYSVNDIVE
;
A
#
# COMPACT_ATOMS: atom_id res chain seq x y z
N ALA A 1 -33.70 -0.74 25.86
CA ALA A 1 -33.13 -2.08 25.58
C ALA A 1 -32.62 -2.20 24.17
N CYS A 2 -33.38 -1.72 23.15
CA CYS A 2 -32.93 -1.76 21.73
C CYS A 2 -31.64 -0.99 21.47
N LYS A 3 -31.45 0.17 22.08
CA LYS A 3 -30.23 0.99 21.90
C LYS A 3 -28.98 0.31 22.43
N ILE A 4 -29.11 -0.42 23.53
CA ILE A 4 -27.98 -1.17 24.13
C ILE A 4 -27.61 -2.34 23.23
N LEU A 5 -28.58 -3.07 22.71
CA LEU A 5 -28.35 -4.20 21.79
C LEU A 5 -27.71 -3.74 20.48
N GLN A 6 -28.14 -2.62 19.91
CA GLN A 6 -27.55 -2.07 18.69
C GLN A 6 -26.11 -1.63 18.92
N LYS A 7 -25.81 -1.01 20.07
CA LYS A 7 -24.46 -0.60 20.43
C LYS A 7 -23.54 -1.82 20.59
N CYS A 8 -24.01 -2.87 21.25
CA CYS A 8 -23.24 -4.11 21.42
C CYS A 8 -22.97 -4.78 20.08
N ALA A 9 -23.93 -4.80 19.16
CA ALA A 9 -23.74 -5.36 17.83
C ALA A 9 -22.69 -4.57 17.03
N GLY A 10 -22.74 -3.24 17.06
CA GLY A 10 -21.76 -2.37 16.42
C GLY A 10 -20.36 -2.55 17.01
N ASP A 11 -20.24 -2.71 18.34
CA ASP A 11 -18.96 -2.94 18.99
C ASP A 11 -18.38 -4.31 18.62
N ARG A 12 -19.20 -5.33 18.46
CA ARG A 12 -18.77 -6.65 18.00
C ARG A 12 -18.25 -6.61 16.58
N GLU A 13 -18.92 -5.91 15.67
CA GLU A 13 -18.44 -5.72 14.29
C GLU A 13 -17.11 -5.00 14.24
N LYS A 14 -16.95 -3.92 15.00
CA LYS A 14 -15.70 -3.18 15.10
C LYS A 14 -14.57 -4.05 15.66
N SER A 15 -14.87 -4.86 16.67
CA SER A 15 -13.91 -5.77 17.27
C SER A 15 -13.48 -6.86 16.30
N ALA A 16 -14.43 -7.44 15.56
CA ALA A 16 -14.15 -8.45 14.53
C ALA A 16 -13.26 -7.89 13.43
N ARG A 17 -13.55 -6.68 12.98
CA ARG A 17 -12.76 -5.97 11.95
C ARG A 17 -11.35 -5.67 12.44
N ALA A 18 -11.21 -5.23 13.68
CA ALA A 18 -9.91 -4.96 14.29
C ALA A 18 -9.08 -6.24 14.41
N ILE A 19 -9.70 -7.37 14.79
CA ILE A 19 -9.04 -8.67 14.85
C ILE A 19 -8.58 -9.11 13.45
N GLU A 20 -9.44 -9.00 12.46
CA GLU A 20 -9.13 -9.34 11.06
C GLU A 20 -7.93 -8.52 10.56
N ARG A 21 -7.90 -7.22 10.88
CA ARG A 21 -6.79 -6.34 10.52
C ARG A 21 -5.49 -6.77 11.19
N ILE A 22 -5.52 -7.13 12.45
CA ILE A 22 -4.35 -7.62 13.19
C ILE A 22 -3.81 -8.89 12.54
N HIS A 23 -4.67 -9.86 12.23
CA HIS A 23 -4.28 -11.09 11.55
C HIS A 23 -3.68 -10.81 10.17
N TYR A 24 -4.30 -9.93 9.41
CA TYR A 24 -3.81 -9.53 8.10
C TYR A 24 -2.41 -8.92 8.19
N LEU A 25 -2.22 -7.94 9.09
CA LEU A 25 -0.93 -7.28 9.27
C LEU A 25 0.17 -8.26 9.72
N HIS A 26 -0.19 -9.22 10.57
CA HIS A 26 0.73 -10.26 11.01
C HIS A 26 1.16 -11.15 9.82
N GLU A 27 0.23 -11.55 8.98
CA GLU A 27 0.51 -12.36 7.79
C GLU A 27 1.36 -11.60 6.76
N MET A 28 1.28 -10.27 6.74
CA MET A 28 2.04 -9.41 5.84
C MET A 28 3.42 -9.03 6.38
N GLU A 29 3.76 -9.38 7.62
CA GLU A 29 5.06 -9.06 8.21
C GLU A 29 6.27 -9.50 7.38
N PRO A 30 6.27 -10.68 6.74
CA PRO A 30 7.41 -11.08 5.92
C PRO A 30 7.75 -10.10 4.80
N LEU A 31 6.77 -9.35 4.28
CA LEU A 31 7.00 -8.31 3.28
C LEU A 31 7.83 -7.14 3.83
N LEU A 32 7.76 -6.86 5.13
CA LEU A 32 8.49 -5.75 5.74
C LEU A 32 10.00 -5.88 5.59
N GLN A 33 10.49 -7.08 5.31
CA GLN A 33 11.91 -7.36 5.11
C GLN A 33 12.31 -7.40 3.64
N LYS A 34 11.33 -7.24 2.74
CA LYS A 34 11.56 -7.28 1.30
C LYS A 34 11.81 -5.89 0.75
N LYS A 35 12.62 -5.83 -0.31
CA LYS A 35 12.88 -4.60 -1.07
C LYS A 35 12.89 -4.97 -2.54
N VAL A 36 12.32 -4.09 -3.36
CA VAL A 36 12.30 -4.26 -4.81
C VAL A 36 13.01 -3.10 -5.46
N GLY A 37 14.05 -3.39 -6.24
CA GLY A 37 14.76 -2.39 -7.01
C GLY A 37 14.09 -2.16 -8.37
N LYS A 38 13.86 -0.91 -8.71
CA LYS A 38 13.34 -0.51 -10.01
C LYS A 38 14.21 0.59 -10.59
N ASN A 39 14.40 0.56 -11.91
CA ASN A 39 15.08 1.64 -12.63
C ASN A 39 14.06 2.37 -13.50
N ILE A 40 13.92 3.68 -13.28
CA ILE A 40 13.01 4.53 -14.02
C ILE A 40 13.83 5.63 -14.68
N ASN A 41 13.92 5.59 -16.00
CA ASN A 41 14.63 6.59 -16.80
C ASN A 41 16.08 6.83 -16.31
N GLY A 42 16.78 5.75 -15.96
CA GLY A 42 18.16 5.81 -15.48
C GLY A 42 18.33 6.07 -13.98
N LYS A 43 17.23 6.24 -13.25
CA LYS A 43 17.25 6.45 -11.81
C LYS A 43 16.86 5.17 -11.07
N ASP A 44 17.75 4.70 -10.20
CA ASP A 44 17.48 3.54 -9.37
C ASP A 44 16.60 3.92 -8.18
N MET A 45 15.59 3.09 -7.93
CA MET A 45 14.64 3.27 -6.86
C MET A 45 14.54 1.98 -6.08
N ASN A 46 14.78 2.03 -4.77
CA ASN A 46 14.58 0.90 -3.86
C ASN A 46 13.24 1.07 -3.16
N ILE A 47 12.32 0.15 -3.42
CA ILE A 47 10.96 0.22 -2.91
C ILE A 47 10.83 -0.71 -1.71
N ASP A 48 10.44 -0.14 -0.57
CA ASP A 48 10.23 -0.85 0.68
C ASP A 48 8.76 -1.24 0.85
N PHE A 49 8.54 -2.24 1.71
CA PHE A 49 7.20 -2.59 2.21
C PHE A 49 7.17 -2.17 3.67
N THR A 50 6.24 -1.28 4.03
CA THR A 50 6.18 -0.69 5.37
C THR A 50 4.89 -1.08 6.09
N LYS A 51 4.88 -0.95 7.42
CA LYS A 51 3.68 -1.16 8.22
C LYS A 51 2.55 -0.22 7.79
N GLU A 52 2.89 1.03 7.50
CA GLU A 52 1.94 2.02 7.02
C GLU A 52 1.36 1.63 5.67
N GLY A 53 2.20 1.22 4.73
CA GLY A 53 1.75 0.72 3.43
C GLY A 53 0.85 -0.50 3.57
N ASN A 54 1.20 -1.44 4.45
CA ASN A 54 0.38 -2.62 4.70
C ASN A 54 -1.00 -2.26 5.29
N LYS A 55 -1.08 -1.23 6.12
CA LYS A 55 -2.36 -0.72 6.63
C LYS A 55 -3.23 -0.13 5.51
N HIS A 56 -2.63 0.62 4.59
CA HIS A 56 -3.33 1.14 3.41
C HIS A 56 -3.80 0.00 2.50
N LEU A 57 -3.00 -1.02 2.31
CA LEU A 57 -3.38 -2.21 1.54
C LEU A 57 -4.61 -2.90 2.13
N PHE A 58 -4.67 -2.99 3.45
CA PHE A 58 -5.84 -3.56 4.12
C PHE A 58 -7.10 -2.69 3.93
N SER A 59 -6.99 -1.38 4.19
CA SER A 59 -8.13 -0.46 4.16
C SER A 59 -8.63 -0.20 2.75
N ASP A 60 -7.71 0.06 1.81
CA ASP A 60 -8.05 0.58 0.50
C ASP A 60 -8.10 -0.51 -0.58
N THR A 61 -7.30 -1.56 -0.43
CA THR A 61 -7.18 -2.62 -1.44
C THR A 61 -8.02 -3.83 -1.10
N PHE A 62 -7.88 -4.35 0.12
CA PHE A 62 -8.52 -5.60 0.53
C PHE A 62 -10.06 -5.52 0.49
N GLY A 63 -10.63 -4.34 0.78
CA GLY A 63 -12.06 -4.13 0.74
C GLY A 63 -12.62 -3.70 -0.61
N ARG A 64 -11.78 -3.25 -1.55
CA ARG A 64 -12.21 -2.65 -2.83
C ARG A 64 -11.74 -3.41 -4.06
N THR A 65 -10.56 -4.00 -4.00
CA THR A 65 -9.97 -4.72 -5.13
C THR A 65 -10.44 -6.17 -5.11
N ARG A 66 -11.25 -6.56 -6.08
CA ARG A 66 -11.78 -7.93 -6.19
C ARG A 66 -10.86 -8.88 -6.95
N ILE A 67 -9.89 -8.34 -7.67
CA ILE A 67 -8.96 -9.11 -8.51
C ILE A 67 -7.85 -9.72 -7.66
N VAL A 68 -7.38 -8.97 -6.67
CA VAL A 68 -6.22 -9.32 -5.86
C VAL A 68 -6.68 -9.99 -4.58
N SER A 69 -6.24 -11.22 -4.38
CA SER A 69 -6.52 -11.98 -3.17
C SER A 69 -5.52 -11.66 -2.06
N LYS A 70 -5.78 -12.12 -0.86
CA LYS A 70 -4.85 -12.02 0.27
C LYS A 70 -3.51 -12.68 -0.05
N GLU A 71 -3.53 -13.82 -0.74
CA GLU A 71 -2.32 -14.52 -1.17
C GLU A 71 -1.52 -13.68 -2.17
N ASP A 72 -2.19 -12.99 -3.08
CA ASP A 72 -1.53 -12.09 -4.03
C ASP A 72 -0.86 -10.93 -3.29
N LEU A 73 -1.48 -10.39 -2.24
CA LEU A 73 -0.90 -9.32 -1.43
C LEU A 73 0.35 -9.76 -0.68
N LYS A 74 0.42 -11.02 -0.26
CA LYS A 74 1.63 -11.57 0.37
C LYS A 74 2.80 -11.69 -0.60
N ASN A 75 2.53 -11.76 -1.90
CA ASN A 75 3.54 -11.90 -2.95
C ASN A 75 3.73 -10.62 -3.75
N LEU A 76 3.39 -9.46 -3.17
CA LEU A 76 3.51 -8.16 -3.85
C LEU A 76 4.93 -7.83 -4.27
N ASP A 77 5.95 -8.31 -3.55
CA ASP A 77 7.35 -8.16 -3.95
C ASP A 77 7.61 -8.77 -5.32
N SER A 78 7.14 -9.99 -5.56
CA SER A 78 7.27 -10.67 -6.85
C SER A 78 6.46 -9.96 -7.95
N HIS A 79 5.26 -9.50 -7.64
CA HIS A 79 4.44 -8.77 -8.61
C HIS A 79 5.07 -7.42 -8.97
N LEU A 80 5.61 -6.71 -7.99
CA LEU A 80 6.26 -5.42 -8.21
C LEU A 80 7.54 -5.59 -9.05
N GLU A 81 8.30 -6.65 -8.85
CA GLU A 81 9.48 -6.94 -9.68
C GLU A 81 9.13 -7.07 -11.17
N ARG A 82 7.98 -7.67 -11.48
CA ARG A 82 7.51 -7.86 -12.86
C ARG A 82 6.76 -6.66 -13.41
N ALA A 83 6.37 -5.71 -12.54
CA ALA A 83 5.55 -4.57 -12.93
C ALA A 83 6.31 -3.58 -13.80
N GLU A 84 5.59 -2.96 -14.74
CA GLU A 84 6.12 -1.96 -15.63
C GLU A 84 5.73 -0.55 -15.16
N TYR A 85 6.67 0.37 -15.23
CA TYR A 85 6.41 1.79 -14.95
C TYR A 85 5.44 2.36 -15.98
N VAL A 86 4.44 3.08 -15.51
CA VAL A 86 3.41 3.69 -16.36
C VAL A 86 3.52 5.21 -16.36
N ASP A 87 3.51 5.81 -15.17
CA ASP A 87 3.45 7.25 -14.99
C ASP A 87 3.80 7.61 -13.54
N ASP A 88 3.91 8.91 -13.29
CA ASP A 88 4.09 9.42 -11.93
C ASP A 88 3.36 10.76 -11.80
N SER A 89 3.09 11.16 -10.56
CA SER A 89 2.45 12.45 -10.29
C SER A 89 3.00 13.09 -9.02
N ALA A 90 3.35 14.37 -9.12
CA ALA A 90 3.69 15.17 -7.96
C ALA A 90 2.42 15.63 -7.26
N LEU A 91 2.44 15.61 -5.93
CA LEU A 91 1.31 16.12 -5.15
C LEU A 91 1.41 17.65 -5.07
N THR A 92 0.29 18.31 -5.37
CA THR A 92 0.22 19.77 -5.40
C THR A 92 -0.11 20.38 -4.05
N HIS A 93 -0.61 19.56 -3.11
CA HIS A 93 -0.99 20.00 -1.78
C HIS A 93 -0.14 19.29 -0.71
N PRO A 94 0.31 20.02 0.33
CA PRO A 94 1.04 19.39 1.44
C PRO A 94 0.20 18.31 2.12
N ARG A 95 0.85 17.22 2.48
CA ARG A 95 0.23 16.13 3.24
C ARG A 95 0.94 15.97 4.57
N THR A 96 0.21 15.51 5.58
CA THR A 96 0.75 15.26 6.92
C THR A 96 1.68 14.05 6.98
N ASP A 97 1.60 13.16 5.99
CA ASP A 97 2.41 11.93 5.92
C ASP A 97 3.73 12.09 5.16
N ASN A 98 4.10 13.31 4.79
CA ASN A 98 5.34 13.64 4.06
C ASN A 98 5.44 13.00 2.66
N VAL A 99 4.36 12.48 2.12
CA VAL A 99 4.34 11.94 0.76
C VAL A 99 4.25 13.11 -0.23
N GLU A 100 5.20 13.18 -1.16
CA GLU A 100 5.29 14.26 -2.14
C GLU A 100 5.03 13.83 -3.57
N HIS A 101 5.17 12.53 -3.87
CA HIS A 101 5.10 12.02 -5.22
C HIS A 101 4.59 10.58 -5.23
N PHE A 102 3.87 10.21 -6.28
CA PHE A 102 3.47 8.81 -6.52
C PHE A 102 4.02 8.33 -7.85
N PHE A 103 4.47 7.07 -7.87
CA PHE A 103 4.91 6.37 -9.08
C PHE A 103 3.96 5.21 -9.32
N TYR A 104 3.50 5.04 -10.55
CA TYR A 104 2.49 4.05 -10.91
C TYR A 104 3.10 2.96 -11.78
N PHE A 105 2.90 1.72 -11.36
CA PHE A 105 3.34 0.54 -12.08
C PHE A 105 2.13 -0.32 -12.40
N LYS A 106 2.18 -1.07 -13.51
CA LYS A 106 1.13 -2.00 -13.88
C LYS A 106 1.68 -3.42 -13.95
N VAL A 107 0.86 -4.37 -13.55
CA VAL A 107 1.19 -5.80 -13.62
C VAL A 107 -0.11 -6.59 -13.78
N LYS A 108 -0.04 -7.70 -14.52
CA LYS A 108 -1.16 -8.64 -14.59
C LYS A 108 -1.16 -9.56 -13.39
N ILE A 109 -2.28 -9.59 -12.67
CA ILE A 109 -2.52 -10.52 -11.56
C ILE A 109 -3.86 -11.20 -11.84
N ASN A 110 -3.87 -12.54 -11.87
CA ASN A 110 -5.06 -13.31 -12.18
C ASN A 110 -5.70 -12.95 -13.53
N GLY A 111 -4.85 -12.64 -14.51
CA GLY A 111 -5.28 -12.32 -15.87
C GLY A 111 -5.81 -10.90 -16.07
N LYS A 112 -5.78 -10.06 -15.05
CA LYS A 112 -6.25 -8.67 -15.13
C LYS A 112 -5.17 -7.68 -14.74
N TRP A 113 -5.23 -6.49 -15.34
CA TRP A 113 -4.28 -5.42 -15.04
C TRP A 113 -4.57 -4.76 -13.70
N VAL A 114 -3.53 -4.63 -12.91
CA VAL A 114 -3.56 -4.01 -11.58
C VAL A 114 -2.50 -2.92 -11.53
N ARG A 115 -2.82 -1.80 -10.90
CA ARG A 115 -1.90 -0.68 -10.72
C ARG A 115 -1.32 -0.74 -9.31
N LEU A 116 0.00 -0.74 -9.21
CA LEU A 116 0.73 -0.66 -7.96
C LEU A 116 1.20 0.78 -7.77
N ASN A 117 0.79 1.39 -6.67
CA ASN A 117 1.12 2.79 -6.36
C ASN A 117 2.24 2.85 -5.34
N VAL A 118 3.36 3.45 -5.74
CA VAL A 118 4.55 3.63 -4.89
C VAL A 118 4.63 5.08 -4.46
N ALA A 119 4.69 5.32 -3.15
CA ALA A 119 4.81 6.65 -2.59
C ALA A 119 6.27 7.03 -2.39
N LYS A 120 6.59 8.29 -2.67
CA LYS A 120 7.86 8.92 -2.29
C LYS A 120 7.63 9.77 -1.06
N GLU A 121 8.19 9.35 0.06
CA GLU A 121 8.15 10.08 1.32
C GLU A 121 9.45 10.86 1.48
N VAL A 122 9.35 12.15 1.77
CA VAL A 122 10.50 13.01 1.99
C VAL A 122 10.41 13.60 3.38
N THR A 123 11.34 13.21 4.23
CA THR A 123 11.46 13.74 5.60
C THR A 123 12.58 14.76 5.64
N ARG A 124 12.26 15.98 6.07
CA ARG A 124 13.22 17.08 6.23
C ARG A 124 13.39 17.39 7.70
N ARG A 125 14.63 17.46 8.14
CA ARG A 125 14.97 17.82 9.52
C ARG A 125 15.56 19.23 9.59
N ASP A 126 15.47 19.85 10.76
CA ASP A 126 15.94 21.21 10.99
C ASP A 126 17.42 21.42 10.70
N ASN A 127 18.23 20.38 10.82
CA ASN A 127 19.67 20.42 10.51
C ASN A 127 19.99 20.34 9.00
N GLY A 128 18.97 20.40 8.13
CA GLY A 128 19.13 20.28 6.68
C GLY A 128 19.19 18.85 6.18
N TYR A 129 19.09 17.87 7.05
CA TYR A 129 19.09 16.47 6.64
C TYR A 129 17.79 16.11 5.91
N ILE A 130 17.91 15.46 4.75
CA ILE A 130 16.78 15.01 3.95
C ILE A 130 16.85 13.48 3.82
N ARG A 131 15.77 12.80 4.18
CA ARG A 131 15.63 11.37 3.99
C ARG A 131 14.53 11.10 2.97
N ILE A 132 14.87 10.35 1.94
CA ILE A 132 13.92 9.93 0.90
C ILE A 132 13.65 8.44 1.05
N LYS A 133 12.37 8.06 1.06
CA LYS A 133 11.94 6.68 1.17
C LYS A 133 10.85 6.42 0.14
N TYR A 134 10.97 5.29 -0.57
CA TYR A 134 9.95 4.79 -1.48
C TYR A 134 9.30 3.56 -0.87
N PHE A 135 7.99 3.52 -0.85
CA PHE A 135 7.27 2.36 -0.31
C PHE A 135 5.99 2.08 -1.08
N LEU A 136 5.59 0.81 -1.12
CA LEU A 136 4.34 0.42 -1.74
C LEU A 136 3.18 0.93 -0.88
N TYR A 137 2.37 1.82 -1.45
CA TYR A 137 1.31 2.52 -0.74
C TYR A 137 -0.04 1.83 -0.89
N SER A 138 -0.43 1.50 -2.13
CA SER A 138 -1.73 0.90 -2.42
C SER A 138 -1.74 0.16 -3.74
N VAL A 139 -2.77 -0.63 -3.94
CA VAL A 139 -3.03 -1.40 -5.17
C VAL A 139 -4.44 -1.10 -5.64
N ASN A 140 -4.59 -0.79 -6.92
CA ASN A 140 -5.88 -0.47 -7.52
C ASN A 140 -6.12 -1.31 -8.77
N ASP A 141 -7.39 -1.65 -9.03
CA ASP A 141 -7.79 -2.24 -10.30
C ASP A 141 -7.66 -1.20 -11.41
N ILE A 142 -7.19 -1.63 -12.59
CA ILE A 142 -7.25 -0.78 -13.78
C ILE A 142 -8.54 -1.12 -14.49
N VAL A 143 -9.43 -0.14 -14.58
CA VAL A 143 -10.68 -0.26 -15.34
C VAL A 143 -10.37 0.13 -16.77
N GLU A 144 -10.48 -0.85 -17.65
CA GLU A 144 -10.37 -0.62 -19.10
C GLU A 144 -11.72 -0.22 -19.69
#